data_6cecae219bd30e5d2e1b31aaaa7510e6
#
_entry.id   6cecae219bd30e5d2e1b31aaaa7510e6
#
_cell.length_a   1.000
_cell.length_b   1.000
_cell.length_c   1.000
_cell.angle_alpha   90.00
_cell.angle_beta   90.00
_cell.angle_gamma   90.00
#
_symmetry.space_group_name_H-M   'P 1'
#
loop_
_entity.id
_entity.type
_entity.pdbx_description
1 polymer ?
#
loop_
_entity_poly.entity_id
_entity_poly.type
_entity_poly.pdbx_seq_one_letter_code
_entity_poly.pdbx_strand_id
1 'polypeptide(L)'
;MILSRKKEGAQEAYQLFHEAAIKGFSRAKYNLGILNFHGKGVPRNVDEAYYWFQEAAVEGNEPARKALDSIKTLRESEEQFKNSEKELNMVQMDHLTEDQRFWYAKAITKMMLADGRIDLYERIYLHGAIHILEDPDNVREIEESILLKREINLGNVFGLSDKDQERILNELVEIATVDRDFDIEEQEMLREIGNAMGSSRKSIQKTIDQGLEKVRQYQKR
;
A
#
# COMPACT_ATOMS: atom_id res chain seq x y z
N MET A 1 25.66 7.34 14.88
CA MET A 1 26.19 6.36 15.86
C MET A 1 25.13 5.36 16.34
N ILE A 2 23.91 5.75 16.71
CA ILE A 2 22.85 4.83 17.20
C ILE A 2 22.30 3.93 16.07
N LEU A 3 22.13 4.42 14.85
CA LEU A 3 21.63 3.66 13.70
C LEU A 3 22.60 2.59 13.21
N SER A 4 23.93 2.85 13.28
CA SER A 4 24.97 1.88 12.95
C SER A 4 24.92 0.66 13.90
N ARG A 5 24.85 0.88 15.22
CA ARG A 5 24.72 -0.19 16.21
C ARG A 5 23.49 -1.07 16.04
N LYS A 6 22.34 -0.49 15.65
CA LYS A 6 21.12 -1.26 15.36
C LYS A 6 21.28 -2.14 14.13
N LYS A 7 21.98 -1.67 13.11
CA LYS A 7 22.24 -2.43 11.87
C LYS A 7 23.23 -3.57 12.10
N GLU A 8 24.29 -3.32 12.86
CA GLU A 8 25.29 -4.33 13.26
C GLU A 8 24.63 -5.44 14.10
N GLY A 9 23.84 -5.11 15.10
CA GLY A 9 23.11 -6.08 15.91
C GLY A 9 22.10 -6.93 15.12
N ALA A 10 21.49 -6.37 14.06
CA ALA A 10 20.57 -7.10 13.20
C ALA A 10 21.32 -8.11 12.29
N GLN A 11 22.51 -7.75 11.80
CA GLN A 11 23.37 -8.67 11.04
C GLN A 11 23.89 -9.82 11.90
N GLU A 12 24.31 -9.53 13.11
CA GLU A 12 24.74 -10.53 14.07
C GLU A 12 23.61 -11.50 14.44
N ALA A 13 22.41 -10.97 14.67
CA ALA A 13 21.22 -11.79 14.90
C ALA A 13 20.90 -12.70 13.71
N TYR A 14 21.04 -12.21 12.49
CA TYR A 14 20.84 -13.03 11.28
C TYR A 14 21.83 -14.20 11.24
N GLN A 15 23.11 -13.96 11.51
CA GLN A 15 24.13 -15.01 11.51
C GLN A 15 23.84 -16.09 12.57
N LEU A 16 23.49 -15.67 13.79
CA LEU A 16 23.14 -16.59 14.87
C LEU A 16 21.90 -17.44 14.55
N PHE A 17 20.86 -16.83 13.98
CA PHE A 17 19.70 -17.59 13.54
C PHE A 17 20.02 -18.52 12.37
N HIS A 18 20.90 -18.11 11.45
CA HIS A 18 21.33 -18.97 10.35
C HIS A 18 22.06 -20.21 10.83
N GLU A 19 23.00 -20.06 11.75
CA GLU A 19 23.70 -21.19 12.37
C GLU A 19 22.75 -22.15 13.11
N ALA A 20 21.77 -21.59 13.84
CA ALA A 20 20.77 -22.38 14.53
C ALA A 20 19.80 -23.08 13.56
N ALA A 21 19.43 -22.42 12.46
CA ALA A 21 18.55 -22.99 11.43
C ALA A 21 19.19 -24.19 10.73
N ILE A 22 20.49 -24.12 10.42
CA ILE A 22 21.23 -25.24 9.83
C ILE A 22 21.28 -26.43 10.81
N LYS A 23 21.30 -26.18 12.12
CA LYS A 23 21.23 -27.23 13.16
C LYS A 23 19.82 -27.79 13.35
N GLY A 24 18.83 -27.36 12.56
CA GLY A 24 17.46 -27.88 12.56
C GLY A 24 16.51 -27.22 13.56
N PHE A 25 16.83 -26.05 14.12
CA PHE A 25 15.90 -25.35 15.01
C PHE A 25 14.82 -24.61 14.22
N SER A 26 13.58 -25.14 14.21
CA SER A 26 12.46 -24.57 13.44
C SER A 26 12.15 -23.12 13.81
N ARG A 27 12.31 -22.75 15.09
CA ARG A 27 12.15 -21.37 15.54
C ARG A 27 13.20 -20.42 14.94
N ALA A 28 14.43 -20.89 14.73
CA ALA A 28 15.49 -20.12 14.09
C ALA A 28 15.17 -19.92 12.59
N LYS A 29 14.71 -20.97 11.91
CA LYS A 29 14.23 -20.90 10.52
C LYS A 29 13.10 -19.87 10.38
N TYR A 30 12.10 -19.89 11.26
CA TYR A 30 11.04 -18.88 11.29
C TYR A 30 11.60 -17.47 11.45
N ASN A 31 12.52 -17.25 12.39
CA ASN A 31 13.14 -15.93 12.59
C ASN A 31 13.93 -15.46 11.37
N LEU A 32 14.65 -16.36 10.66
CA LEU A 32 15.28 -16.03 9.39
C LEU A 32 14.27 -15.58 8.34
N GLY A 33 13.13 -16.26 8.26
CA GLY A 33 12.02 -15.83 7.40
C GLY A 33 11.59 -14.40 7.71
N ILE A 34 11.41 -14.06 8.98
CA ILE A 34 11.05 -12.71 9.42
C ILE A 34 12.14 -11.68 9.05
N LEU A 35 13.42 -11.99 9.27
CA LEU A 35 14.52 -11.07 8.96
C LEU A 35 14.61 -10.79 7.45
N ASN A 36 14.48 -11.83 6.61
CA ASN A 36 14.48 -11.69 5.16
C ASN A 36 13.24 -10.94 4.67
N PHE A 37 12.05 -11.22 5.22
CA PHE A 37 10.81 -10.57 4.84
C PHE A 37 10.83 -9.04 5.11
N HIS A 38 11.41 -8.64 6.24
CA HIS A 38 11.51 -7.23 6.63
C HIS A 38 12.81 -6.54 6.22
N GLY A 39 13.78 -7.26 5.67
CA GLY A 39 15.09 -6.69 5.34
C GLY A 39 15.89 -6.26 6.57
N LYS A 40 15.75 -6.97 7.70
CA LYS A 40 16.44 -6.63 8.94
C LYS A 40 17.79 -7.36 9.02
N GLY A 41 18.89 -6.60 8.92
CA GLY A 41 20.26 -7.12 8.94
C GLY A 41 20.73 -7.70 7.60
N VAL A 42 19.80 -7.93 6.67
CA VAL A 42 20.03 -8.39 5.28
C VAL A 42 19.10 -7.60 4.35
N PRO A 43 19.39 -7.51 3.04
CA PRO A 43 18.44 -6.97 2.08
C PRO A 43 17.12 -7.74 2.14
N ARG A 44 16.01 -7.03 1.96
CA ARG A 44 14.69 -7.67 1.90
C ARG A 44 14.64 -8.67 0.75
N ASN A 45 14.27 -9.92 1.08
CA ASN A 45 14.11 -11.00 0.11
C ASN A 45 12.91 -11.87 0.50
N VAL A 46 11.80 -11.72 -0.23
CA VAL A 46 10.55 -12.42 0.04
C VAL A 46 10.63 -13.90 -0.33
N ASP A 47 11.44 -14.26 -1.35
CA ASP A 47 11.61 -15.65 -1.77
C ASP A 47 12.43 -16.45 -0.75
N GLU A 48 13.48 -15.83 -0.22
CA GLU A 48 14.29 -16.42 0.87
C GLU A 48 13.44 -16.53 2.15
N ALA A 49 12.61 -15.52 2.45
CA ALA A 49 11.68 -15.58 3.58
C ALA A 49 10.69 -16.75 3.42
N TYR A 50 10.14 -16.92 2.23
CA TYR A 50 9.22 -18.02 1.91
C TYR A 50 9.89 -19.38 2.11
N TYR A 51 11.11 -19.55 1.61
CA TYR A 51 11.91 -20.77 1.83
C TYR A 51 12.07 -21.09 3.31
N TRP A 52 12.52 -20.13 4.11
CA TRP A 52 12.74 -20.37 5.55
C TRP A 52 11.42 -20.62 6.31
N PHE A 53 10.33 -20.00 5.92
CA PHE A 53 9.02 -20.30 6.50
C PHE A 53 8.53 -21.70 6.12
N GLN A 54 8.76 -22.16 4.88
CA GLN A 54 8.44 -23.53 4.46
C GLN A 54 9.21 -24.55 5.31
N GLU A 55 10.51 -24.36 5.44
CA GLU A 55 11.37 -25.23 6.26
C GLU A 55 10.91 -25.30 7.72
N ALA A 56 10.52 -24.15 8.29
CA ALA A 56 9.99 -24.11 9.65
C ALA A 56 8.61 -24.78 9.77
N ALA A 57 7.73 -24.58 8.79
CA ALA A 57 6.37 -25.11 8.79
C ALA A 57 6.33 -26.64 8.67
N VAL A 58 7.24 -27.25 7.88
CA VAL A 58 7.43 -28.70 7.77
C VAL A 58 7.76 -29.31 9.13
N GLU A 59 8.51 -28.59 9.95
CA GLU A 59 8.87 -28.99 11.32
C GLU A 59 7.77 -28.64 12.36
N GLY A 60 6.58 -28.27 11.92
CA GLY A 60 5.42 -28.01 12.79
C GLY A 60 5.36 -26.60 13.39
N ASN A 61 6.13 -25.65 12.86
CA ASN A 61 6.07 -24.28 13.34
C ASN A 61 4.80 -23.57 12.85
N GLU A 62 3.81 -23.43 13.72
CA GLU A 62 2.51 -22.84 13.40
C GLU A 62 2.58 -21.35 12.98
N PRO A 63 3.38 -20.47 13.63
CA PRO A 63 3.62 -19.13 13.15
C PRO A 63 4.17 -19.07 11.70
N ALA A 64 5.02 -20.04 11.32
CA ALA A 64 5.56 -20.12 9.96
C ALA A 64 4.47 -20.49 8.93
N ARG A 65 3.53 -21.39 9.28
CA ARG A 65 2.37 -21.70 8.43
C ARG A 65 1.53 -20.45 8.15
N LYS A 66 1.21 -19.69 9.19
CA LYS A 66 0.47 -18.43 9.05
C LYS A 66 1.21 -17.41 8.19
N ALA A 67 2.54 -17.33 8.34
CA ALA A 67 3.36 -16.47 7.50
C ALA A 67 3.35 -16.89 6.02
N LEU A 68 3.38 -18.20 5.74
CA LEU A 68 3.23 -18.74 4.38
C LEU A 68 1.88 -18.41 3.77
N ASP A 69 0.79 -18.59 4.52
CA ASP A 69 -0.55 -18.24 4.05
C ASP A 69 -0.63 -16.74 3.71
N SER A 70 -0.05 -15.88 4.55
CA SER A 70 0.01 -14.44 4.29
C SER A 70 0.83 -14.11 3.03
N ILE A 71 1.99 -14.75 2.83
CA ILE A 71 2.83 -14.55 1.62
C ILE A 71 2.11 -15.08 0.38
N LYS A 72 1.42 -16.22 0.48
CA LYS A 72 0.63 -16.78 -0.61
C LYS A 72 -0.48 -15.81 -1.02
N THR A 73 -1.23 -15.29 -0.06
CA THR A 73 -2.27 -14.29 -0.31
C THR A 73 -1.68 -13.02 -0.96
N LEU A 74 -0.50 -12.56 -0.51
CA LEU A 74 0.21 -11.44 -1.13
C LEU A 74 0.58 -11.73 -2.59
N ARG A 75 1.11 -12.92 -2.89
CA ARG A 75 1.48 -13.33 -4.26
C ARG A 75 0.27 -13.50 -5.16
N GLU A 76 -0.79 -14.14 -4.67
CA GLU A 76 -2.05 -14.28 -5.42
C GLU A 76 -2.65 -12.90 -5.73
N SER A 77 -2.55 -11.96 -4.83
CA SER A 77 -3.00 -10.59 -5.05
C SER A 77 -2.09 -9.81 -5.99
N GLU A 78 -0.76 -10.00 -5.93
CA GLU A 78 0.17 -9.44 -6.91
C GLU A 78 -0.06 -9.99 -8.33
N GLU A 79 -0.43 -11.26 -8.44
CA GLU A 79 -0.72 -11.90 -9.72
C GLU A 79 -2.10 -11.47 -10.26
N GLN A 80 -3.10 -11.36 -9.39
CA GLN A 80 -4.40 -10.77 -9.72
C GLN A 80 -4.24 -9.29 -10.10
N PHE A 81 -3.34 -8.58 -9.46
CA PHE A 81 -3.00 -7.21 -9.79
C PHE A 81 -2.37 -7.10 -11.17
N LYS A 82 -1.33 -7.89 -11.48
CA LYS A 82 -0.72 -7.93 -12.83
C LYS A 82 -1.72 -8.29 -13.93
N ASN A 83 -2.72 -9.09 -13.59
CA ASN A 83 -3.80 -9.44 -14.53
C ASN A 83 -4.87 -8.34 -14.60
N SER A 84 -5.15 -7.65 -13.51
CA SER A 84 -6.08 -6.52 -13.47
C SER A 84 -5.44 -5.20 -13.93
N GLU A 85 -4.11 -5.05 -13.90
CA GLU A 85 -3.41 -3.96 -14.60
C GLU A 85 -3.72 -3.96 -16.12
N LYS A 86 -4.03 -5.12 -16.69
CA LYS A 86 -4.52 -5.21 -18.08
C LYS A 86 -6.00 -4.81 -18.23
N GLU A 87 -6.79 -4.90 -17.17
CA GLU A 87 -8.24 -4.62 -17.17
C GLU A 87 -8.61 -3.33 -16.42
N LEU A 88 -7.94 -3.02 -15.30
CA LEU A 88 -7.93 -1.66 -14.81
C LEU A 88 -7.06 -0.87 -15.80
N ASN A 89 -7.70 -0.02 -16.57
CA ASN A 89 -7.07 1.18 -17.13
C ASN A 89 -6.50 2.00 -15.95
N MET A 90 -5.45 1.49 -15.31
CA MET A 90 -4.59 2.33 -14.48
C MET A 90 -4.10 3.39 -15.44
N VAL A 91 -4.81 4.35 -15.34
CA VAL A 91 -4.83 5.61 -15.96
C VAL A 91 -3.47 5.89 -16.56
N GLN A 92 -3.44 5.95 -17.88
CA GLN A 92 -2.39 6.70 -18.57
C GLN A 92 -2.28 8.08 -17.92
N MET A 93 -1.54 8.17 -16.81
CA MET A 93 -1.17 9.42 -16.14
C MET A 93 0.11 10.01 -16.77
N ASP A 94 0.57 9.41 -17.87
CA ASP A 94 1.78 9.81 -18.59
C ASP A 94 1.73 11.26 -19.08
N HIS A 95 0.52 11.80 -19.25
CA HIS A 95 0.31 13.19 -19.65
C HIS A 95 0.36 14.20 -18.47
N LEU A 96 0.35 13.70 -17.23
CA LEU A 96 0.47 14.55 -16.05
C LEU A 96 1.93 14.93 -15.80
N THR A 97 2.15 16.14 -15.28
CA THR A 97 3.46 16.54 -14.80
C THR A 97 3.85 15.75 -13.56
N GLU A 98 5.16 15.69 -13.25
CA GLU A 98 5.63 15.01 -12.03
C GLU A 98 4.98 15.57 -10.77
N ASP A 99 4.83 16.91 -10.66
CA ASP A 99 4.14 17.53 -9.53
C ASP A 99 2.68 17.08 -9.40
N GLN A 100 1.98 16.90 -10.53
CA GLN A 100 0.60 16.42 -10.53
C GLN A 100 0.52 14.94 -10.16
N ARG A 101 1.46 14.10 -10.64
CA ARG A 101 1.56 12.69 -10.25
C ARG A 101 1.89 12.55 -8.77
N PHE A 102 2.82 13.35 -8.27
CA PHE A 102 3.16 13.35 -6.84
C PHE A 102 1.98 13.81 -5.97
N TRP A 103 1.28 14.86 -6.38
CA TRP A 103 0.07 15.30 -5.70
C TRP A 103 -1.00 14.19 -5.67
N TYR A 104 -1.21 13.52 -6.81
CA TYR A 104 -2.13 12.38 -6.91
C TYR A 104 -1.72 11.23 -5.97
N ALA A 105 -0.45 10.86 -5.92
CA ALA A 105 0.05 9.85 -4.99
C ALA A 105 -0.20 10.23 -3.53
N LYS A 106 -0.02 11.51 -3.18
CA LYS A 106 -0.38 12.04 -1.85
C LYS A 106 -1.87 11.95 -1.56
N ALA A 107 -2.73 12.24 -2.54
CA ALA A 107 -4.17 12.16 -2.37
C ALA A 107 -4.65 10.73 -2.11
N ILE A 108 -4.14 9.76 -2.86
CA ILE A 108 -4.40 8.33 -2.64
C ILE A 108 -3.92 7.91 -1.25
N THR A 109 -2.67 8.23 -0.90
CA THR A 109 -2.10 7.87 0.39
C THR A 109 -2.89 8.48 1.56
N LYS A 110 -3.34 9.72 1.41
CA LYS A 110 -4.17 10.39 2.43
C LYS A 110 -5.50 9.67 2.62
N MET A 111 -6.18 9.28 1.54
CA MET A 111 -7.43 8.53 1.59
C MET A 111 -7.23 7.19 2.32
N MET A 112 -6.18 6.45 1.98
CA MET A 112 -5.88 5.14 2.57
C MET A 112 -5.47 5.20 4.03
N LEU A 113 -4.90 6.31 4.49
CA LEU A 113 -4.52 6.47 5.89
C LEU A 113 -5.67 6.97 6.78
N ALA A 114 -6.85 7.24 6.22
CA ALA A 114 -7.98 7.81 6.93
C ALA A 114 -8.42 6.94 8.11
N ASP A 115 -8.59 5.66 7.90
CA ASP A 115 -9.00 4.68 8.93
C ASP A 115 -7.81 4.04 9.68
N GLY A 116 -6.58 4.36 9.28
CA GLY A 116 -5.32 3.84 9.87
C GLY A 116 -5.04 2.37 9.57
N ARG A 117 -5.80 1.73 8.68
CA ARG A 117 -5.60 0.37 8.18
C ARG A 117 -5.40 0.44 6.68
N ILE A 118 -4.40 -0.23 6.16
CA ILE A 118 -4.19 -0.37 4.72
C ILE A 118 -4.50 -1.80 4.36
N ASP A 119 -5.63 -2.01 3.70
CA ASP A 119 -6.01 -3.31 3.21
C ASP A 119 -5.25 -3.70 1.92
N LEU A 120 -5.56 -4.87 1.38
CA LEU A 120 -4.88 -5.40 0.22
C LEU A 120 -5.18 -4.61 -1.06
N TYR A 121 -6.44 -4.20 -1.26
CA TYR A 121 -6.87 -3.46 -2.45
C TYR A 121 -6.31 -2.04 -2.44
N GLU A 122 -6.30 -1.39 -1.29
CA GLU A 122 -5.68 -0.08 -1.10
C GLU A 122 -4.19 -0.09 -1.44
N ARG A 123 -3.46 -1.16 -1.05
CA ARG A 123 -2.05 -1.34 -1.43
C ARG A 123 -1.84 -1.37 -2.93
N ILE A 124 -2.80 -1.89 -3.69
CA ILE A 124 -2.76 -1.93 -5.14
C ILE A 124 -2.76 -0.50 -5.72
N TYR A 125 -3.70 0.33 -5.28
CA TYR A 125 -3.77 1.73 -5.72
C TYR A 125 -2.53 2.51 -5.30
N LEU A 126 -2.05 2.28 -4.08
CA LEU A 126 -0.84 2.91 -3.57
C LEU A 126 0.40 2.54 -4.39
N HIS A 127 0.57 1.24 -4.66
CA HIS A 127 1.69 0.77 -5.48
C HIS A 127 1.66 1.40 -6.87
N GLY A 128 0.48 1.46 -7.49
CA GLY A 128 0.31 2.14 -8.76
C GLY A 128 0.62 3.63 -8.70
N ALA A 129 0.14 4.32 -7.67
CA ALA A 129 0.39 5.74 -7.49
C ALA A 129 1.88 6.06 -7.23
N ILE A 130 2.61 5.17 -6.55
CA ILE A 130 4.06 5.31 -6.36
C ILE A 130 4.83 4.98 -7.65
N HIS A 131 4.37 3.98 -8.39
CA HIS A 131 5.08 3.51 -9.59
C HIS A 131 5.13 4.54 -10.73
N ILE A 132 4.18 5.46 -10.78
CA ILE A 132 4.16 6.55 -11.77
C ILE A 132 5.08 7.72 -11.42
N LEU A 133 5.68 7.74 -10.23
CA LEU A 133 6.62 8.79 -9.80
C LEU A 133 8.01 8.50 -10.37
N GLU A 134 8.62 9.52 -10.96
CA GLU A 134 9.96 9.46 -11.53
C GLU A 134 11.02 9.96 -10.55
N ASP A 135 10.63 10.88 -9.64
CA ASP A 135 11.54 11.46 -8.66
C ASP A 135 11.65 10.55 -7.41
N PRO A 136 12.85 10.01 -7.10
CA PRO A 136 13.07 9.18 -5.93
C PRO A 136 12.79 9.88 -4.59
N ASP A 137 12.88 11.20 -4.53
CA ASP A 137 12.60 11.97 -3.31
C ASP A 137 11.09 12.02 -3.06
N ASN A 138 10.27 12.14 -4.11
CA ASN A 138 8.82 12.04 -4.04
C ASN A 138 8.38 10.65 -3.57
N VAL A 139 8.98 9.59 -4.11
CA VAL A 139 8.73 8.21 -3.67
C VAL A 139 9.03 8.05 -2.18
N ARG A 140 10.20 8.54 -1.75
CA ARG A 140 10.63 8.47 -0.35
C ARG A 140 9.68 9.21 0.58
N GLU A 141 9.19 10.40 0.19
CA GLU A 141 8.24 11.17 1.00
C GLU A 141 6.94 10.41 1.23
N ILE A 142 6.40 9.74 0.19
CA ILE A 142 5.20 8.89 0.32
C ILE A 142 5.47 7.71 1.24
N GLU A 143 6.56 6.96 1.02
CA GLU A 143 6.91 5.80 1.84
C GLU A 143 7.12 6.17 3.32
N GLU A 144 7.79 7.29 3.60
CA GLU A 144 7.97 7.78 4.97
C GLU A 144 6.64 8.21 5.60
N SER A 145 5.76 8.83 4.83
CA SER A 145 4.44 9.24 5.32
C SER A 145 3.61 8.04 5.76
N ILE A 146 3.66 6.95 5.01
CA ILE A 146 2.99 5.69 5.35
C ILE A 146 3.65 5.04 6.58
N LEU A 147 4.97 4.90 6.57
CA LEU A 147 5.72 4.23 7.63
C LEU A 147 5.57 4.92 8.99
N LEU A 148 5.60 6.26 8.98
CA LEU A 148 5.58 7.08 10.18
C LEU A 148 4.17 7.59 10.52
N LYS A 149 3.16 7.22 9.73
CA LYS A 149 1.76 7.70 9.86
C LYS A 149 1.70 9.22 9.96
N ARG A 150 2.46 9.91 9.10
CA ARG A 150 2.48 11.38 9.07
C ARG A 150 1.20 11.89 8.42
N GLU A 151 0.70 12.99 8.93
CA GLU A 151 -0.37 13.72 8.28
C GLU A 151 0.10 14.25 6.91
N ILE A 152 -0.69 13.96 5.86
CA ILE A 152 -0.37 14.37 4.50
C ILE A 152 -1.05 15.70 4.20
N ASN A 153 -0.24 16.73 4.04
CA ASN A 153 -0.71 18.01 3.52
C ASN A 153 -0.68 17.97 1.99
N LEU A 154 -1.86 18.01 1.38
CA LEU A 154 -1.97 17.95 -0.08
C LEU A 154 -1.53 19.24 -0.77
N GLY A 155 -1.84 20.40 -0.17
CA GLY A 155 -1.78 21.66 -0.90
C GLY A 155 -2.72 21.66 -2.12
N ASN A 156 -2.67 22.71 -2.93
CA ASN A 156 -3.44 22.81 -4.16
C ASN A 156 -2.64 22.25 -5.34
N VAL A 157 -3.32 21.61 -6.29
CA VAL A 157 -2.76 21.23 -7.59
C VAL A 157 -3.40 22.06 -8.69
N PHE A 158 -2.61 22.44 -9.68
CA PHE A 158 -3.04 23.28 -10.80
C PHE A 158 -2.90 22.55 -12.13
N GLY A 159 -3.71 22.92 -13.10
CA GLY A 159 -3.60 22.47 -14.49
C GLY A 159 -4.15 21.07 -14.76
N LEU A 160 -4.87 20.44 -13.81
CA LEU A 160 -5.62 19.23 -14.09
C LEU A 160 -6.85 19.54 -14.95
N SER A 161 -7.04 18.76 -16.01
CA SER A 161 -8.27 18.86 -16.82
C SER A 161 -9.49 18.37 -16.02
N ASP A 162 -10.69 18.84 -16.41
CA ASP A 162 -11.93 18.37 -15.79
C ASP A 162 -12.08 16.84 -15.85
N LYS A 163 -11.57 16.23 -16.93
CA LYS A 163 -11.56 14.79 -17.13
C LYS A 163 -10.64 14.08 -16.11
N ASP A 164 -9.45 14.64 -15.87
CA ASP A 164 -8.51 14.07 -14.89
C ASP A 164 -9.04 14.23 -13.48
N GLN A 165 -9.65 15.38 -13.16
CA GLN A 165 -10.30 15.60 -11.87
C GLN A 165 -11.43 14.61 -11.61
N GLU A 166 -12.34 14.40 -12.60
CA GLU A 166 -13.44 13.43 -12.48
C GLU A 166 -12.90 12.01 -12.30
N ARG A 167 -11.82 11.68 -12.98
CA ARG A 167 -11.17 10.38 -12.90
C ARG A 167 -10.53 10.15 -11.53
N ILE A 168 -9.76 11.10 -11.02
CA ILE A 168 -9.14 11.01 -9.68
C ILE A 168 -10.24 10.86 -8.61
N LEU A 169 -11.32 11.64 -8.68
CA LEU A 169 -12.44 11.52 -7.75
C LEU A 169 -13.09 10.13 -7.78
N ASN A 170 -13.28 9.56 -8.97
CA ASN A 170 -13.87 8.23 -9.11
C ASN A 170 -12.95 7.15 -8.53
N GLU A 171 -11.63 7.23 -8.75
CA GLU A 171 -10.68 6.29 -8.16
C GLU A 171 -10.64 6.38 -6.64
N LEU A 172 -10.68 7.59 -6.08
CA LEU A 172 -10.73 7.77 -4.63
C LEU A 172 -12.00 7.17 -4.01
N VAL A 173 -13.15 7.27 -4.69
CA VAL A 173 -14.39 6.60 -4.26
C VAL A 173 -14.28 5.09 -4.38
N GLU A 174 -13.62 4.57 -5.42
CA GLU A 174 -13.38 3.13 -5.53
C GLU A 174 -12.55 2.63 -4.35
N ILE A 175 -11.51 3.35 -3.95
CA ILE A 175 -10.69 3.04 -2.78
C ILE A 175 -11.54 3.09 -1.51
N ALA A 176 -12.24 4.20 -1.26
CA ALA A 176 -13.04 4.41 -0.06
C ALA A 176 -14.22 3.42 0.10
N THR A 177 -14.69 2.79 -0.99
CA THR A 177 -15.82 1.85 -0.95
C THR A 177 -15.43 0.39 -1.01
N VAL A 178 -14.13 0.07 -0.95
CA VAL A 178 -13.61 -1.30 -1.06
C VAL A 178 -14.10 -2.19 0.08
N ASP A 179 -14.11 -1.70 1.30
CA ASP A 179 -14.55 -2.39 2.50
C ASP A 179 -16.08 -2.44 2.67
N ARG A 180 -16.82 -1.88 1.68
CA ARG A 180 -18.28 -1.77 1.64
C ARG A 180 -18.85 -0.78 2.64
N ASP A 181 -18.04 0.10 3.13
CA ASP A 181 -18.43 1.29 3.89
C ASP A 181 -18.07 2.55 3.10
N PHE A 182 -18.58 3.66 3.47
CA PHE A 182 -18.21 4.98 2.98
C PHE A 182 -18.67 6.00 4.02
N ASP A 183 -17.87 6.16 5.02
CA ASP A 183 -18.23 6.93 6.20
C ASP A 183 -18.14 8.46 5.98
N ILE A 184 -18.47 9.21 7.02
CA ILE A 184 -18.50 10.68 6.93
C ILE A 184 -17.07 11.25 6.80
N GLU A 185 -16.08 10.62 7.43
CA GLU A 185 -14.69 11.08 7.41
C GLU A 185 -14.09 10.92 6.01
N GLU A 186 -14.34 9.80 5.36
CA GLU A 186 -13.95 9.56 3.96
C GLU A 186 -14.64 10.52 2.98
N GLN A 187 -15.93 10.78 3.18
CA GLN A 187 -16.67 11.76 2.37
C GLN A 187 -16.12 13.18 2.55
N GLU A 188 -15.76 13.58 3.77
CA GLU A 188 -15.13 14.88 4.05
C GLU A 188 -13.75 14.97 3.41
N MET A 189 -12.97 13.91 3.48
CA MET A 189 -11.67 13.83 2.83
C MET A 189 -11.78 13.92 1.31
N LEU A 190 -12.76 13.25 0.70
CA LEU A 190 -13.03 13.38 -0.72
C LEU A 190 -13.41 14.82 -1.12
N ARG A 191 -14.15 15.53 -0.25
CA ARG A 191 -14.45 16.97 -0.46
C ARG A 191 -13.18 17.83 -0.36
N GLU A 192 -12.33 17.56 0.61
CA GLU A 192 -11.05 18.25 0.76
C GLU A 192 -10.18 18.10 -0.48
N ILE A 193 -9.99 16.84 -0.94
CA ILE A 193 -9.20 16.50 -2.11
C ILE A 193 -9.79 17.16 -3.37
N GLY A 194 -11.11 17.04 -3.57
CA GLY A 194 -11.80 17.66 -4.70
C GLY A 194 -11.64 19.18 -4.74
N ASN A 195 -11.74 19.85 -3.60
CA ASN A 195 -11.52 21.30 -3.51
C ASN A 195 -10.06 21.66 -3.81
N ALA A 196 -9.08 20.90 -3.34
CA ALA A 196 -7.66 21.12 -3.61
C ALA A 196 -7.30 20.98 -5.10
N MET A 197 -8.05 20.15 -5.86
CA MET A 197 -7.96 20.04 -7.32
C MET A 197 -8.68 21.17 -8.07
N GLY A 198 -9.50 21.96 -7.39
CA GLY A 198 -10.36 22.95 -8.04
C GLY A 198 -11.64 22.35 -8.66
N SER A 199 -12.03 21.14 -8.28
CA SER A 199 -13.24 20.50 -8.78
C SER A 199 -14.50 21.22 -8.34
N SER A 200 -15.54 21.22 -9.20
CA SER A 200 -16.80 21.85 -8.86
C SER A 200 -17.51 21.10 -7.72
N ARG A 201 -18.21 21.84 -6.86
CA ARG A 201 -19.03 21.24 -5.79
C ARG A 201 -20.02 20.21 -6.32
N LYS A 202 -20.56 20.45 -7.52
CA LYS A 202 -21.49 19.52 -8.19
C LYS A 202 -20.82 18.22 -8.58
N SER A 203 -19.60 18.27 -9.09
CA SER A 203 -18.81 17.08 -9.45
C SER A 203 -18.49 16.27 -8.21
N ILE A 204 -17.98 16.90 -7.17
CA ILE A 204 -17.64 16.25 -5.90
C ILE A 204 -18.89 15.58 -5.30
N GLN A 205 -20.03 16.28 -5.23
CA GLN A 205 -21.25 15.72 -4.66
C GLN A 205 -21.78 14.55 -5.50
N LYS A 206 -21.74 14.64 -6.83
CA LYS A 206 -22.10 13.55 -7.74
C LYS A 206 -21.31 12.28 -7.44
N THR A 207 -20.01 12.42 -7.23
CA THR A 207 -19.11 11.29 -6.97
C THR A 207 -19.38 10.67 -5.58
N ILE A 208 -19.64 11.49 -4.56
CA ILE A 208 -20.05 11.02 -3.23
C ILE A 208 -21.37 10.23 -3.31
N ASP A 209 -22.36 10.76 -4.02
CA ASP A 209 -23.67 10.10 -4.18
C ASP A 209 -23.52 8.74 -4.90
N GLN A 210 -22.62 8.64 -5.87
CA GLN A 210 -22.28 7.37 -6.54
C GLN A 210 -21.65 6.36 -5.57
N GLY A 211 -20.72 6.78 -4.72
CA GLY A 211 -20.12 5.94 -3.69
C GLY A 211 -21.16 5.41 -2.70
N LEU A 212 -22.01 6.28 -2.19
CA LEU A 212 -23.10 5.90 -1.28
C LEU A 212 -24.09 4.91 -1.93
N GLU A 213 -24.43 5.10 -3.20
CA GLU A 213 -25.29 4.15 -3.92
C GLU A 213 -24.61 2.80 -4.13
N LYS A 214 -23.31 2.80 -4.43
CA LYS A 214 -22.51 1.58 -4.56
C LYS A 214 -22.51 0.76 -3.27
N VAL A 215 -22.27 1.39 -2.13
CA VAL A 215 -22.31 0.73 -0.80
C VAL A 215 -23.70 0.17 -0.51
N ARG A 216 -24.77 0.93 -0.77
CA ARG A 216 -26.15 0.46 -0.61
C ARG A 216 -26.46 -0.79 -1.44
N GLN A 217 -25.88 -0.91 -2.65
CA GLN A 217 -26.07 -2.07 -3.50
C GLN A 217 -25.37 -3.32 -2.95
N TYR A 218 -24.21 -3.15 -2.28
CA TYR A 218 -23.54 -4.27 -1.59
C TYR A 218 -24.30 -4.76 -0.37
N GLN A 219 -24.96 -3.87 0.37
CA GLN A 219 -25.76 -4.24 1.56
C GLN A 219 -27.08 -4.94 1.22
N LYS A 220 -27.56 -4.85 -0.03
CA LYS A 220 -28.79 -5.52 -0.50
C LYS A 220 -28.56 -6.95 -1.05
N ARG A 221 -27.29 -7.37 -1.20
CA ARG A 221 -26.90 -8.70 -1.66
C ARG A 221 -26.50 -9.59 -0.50
#